data_e5c350ffb9e3dcdcf438e0022da15241
#
_entry.id   e5c350ffb9e3dcdcf438e0022da15241
#
_cell.length_a   1.000
_cell.length_b   1.000
_cell.length_c   1.000
_cell.angle_alpha   90.00
_cell.angle_beta   90.00
_cell.angle_gamma   90.00
#
_symmetry.space_group_name_H-M   'P 1'
#
loop_
_entity.id
_entity.type
_entity.pdbx_description
1 polymer ?
#
loop_
_entity_poly.entity_id
_entity_poly.type
_entity_poly.pdbx_seq_one_letter_code
_entity_poly.pdbx_strand_id
1 'polypeptide(L)'
;APFSVDANLLHTSSEGKALENPGDEAPEYVYQRTVAPEDAPDLAEMLEITFERGDAVAINGKMLSPATILTNLNEIGGKHGVGRLDLVENRFVGMKSRGVYETPGGTILLEAHRGIEQITLDAGAGHLKDSIMPRYAELIYNGFWYSPEREMLQALIDKSQEHVTGTVRLKLY
;
A
#
# COMPACT_ATOMS: atom_id res chain seq x y z
N ALA A 1 21.43 17.23 -1.97
CA ALA A 1 20.64 16.15 -2.54
C ALA A 1 19.73 16.71 -3.64
N PRO A 2 19.50 15.99 -4.75
CA PRO A 2 18.66 16.46 -5.87
C PRO A 2 17.17 16.41 -5.54
N PHE A 3 16.76 15.73 -4.47
CA PHE A 3 15.39 15.62 -3.94
C PHE A 3 15.43 15.24 -2.46
N SER A 4 14.31 15.31 -1.76
CA SER A 4 14.13 14.84 -0.39
C SER A 4 13.56 13.42 -0.37
N VAL A 5 13.96 12.61 0.60
CA VAL A 5 13.48 11.22 0.76
C VAL A 5 13.09 10.98 2.20
N ASP A 6 11.87 10.48 2.40
CA ASP A 6 11.40 9.91 3.66
C ASP A 6 11.08 8.43 3.47
N ALA A 7 11.52 7.59 4.41
CA ALA A 7 11.36 6.15 4.29
C ALA A 7 10.97 5.50 5.61
N ASN A 8 10.09 4.50 5.51
CA ASN A 8 9.75 3.58 6.58
C ASN A 8 9.56 2.16 6.01
N LEU A 9 9.12 1.20 6.84
CA LEU A 9 8.95 -0.17 6.38
C LEU A 9 7.88 -0.30 5.28
N LEU A 10 6.81 0.51 5.33
CA LEU A 10 5.69 0.45 4.38
C LEU A 10 6.07 1.08 3.03
N HIS A 11 6.65 2.29 3.03
CA HIS A 11 6.89 3.03 1.79
C HIS A 11 8.14 3.91 1.84
N THR A 12 8.57 4.33 0.66
CA THR A 12 9.49 5.44 0.45
C THR A 12 8.75 6.55 -0.28
N SER A 13 8.92 7.79 0.16
CA SER A 13 8.40 8.97 -0.55
C SER A 13 9.54 9.91 -0.92
N SER A 14 9.54 10.37 -2.17
CA SER A 14 10.54 11.28 -2.72
C SER A 14 9.85 12.53 -3.26
N GLU A 15 10.37 13.73 -2.92
CA GLU A 15 9.77 15.00 -3.31
C GLU A 15 10.77 16.13 -3.45
N GLY A 16 10.33 17.21 -4.11
CA GLY A 16 11.05 18.48 -4.21
C GLY A 16 12.16 18.52 -5.27
N LYS A 17 12.66 19.71 -5.56
CA LYS A 17 13.76 20.01 -6.49
C LYS A 17 13.57 19.38 -7.88
N ALA A 18 14.32 18.32 -8.20
CA ALA A 18 14.23 17.64 -9.49
C ALA A 18 12.84 17.05 -9.79
N LEU A 19 11.99 16.89 -8.77
CA LEU A 19 10.64 16.34 -8.89
C LEU A 19 9.53 17.42 -8.89
N GLU A 20 9.87 18.71 -8.78
CA GLU A 20 8.86 19.77 -8.66
C GLU A 20 8.02 19.97 -9.93
N ASN A 21 8.62 19.78 -11.11
CA ASN A 21 7.89 19.90 -12.37
C ASN A 21 7.17 18.58 -12.72
N PRO A 22 5.83 18.52 -12.65
CA PRO A 22 5.10 17.30 -12.98
C PRO A 22 5.09 16.96 -14.48
N GLY A 23 5.57 17.86 -15.33
CA GLY A 23 5.76 17.63 -16.76
C GLY A 23 7.02 16.85 -17.10
N ASP A 24 7.95 16.70 -16.16
CA ASP A 24 9.19 15.97 -16.33
C ASP A 24 9.05 14.56 -15.73
N GLU A 25 9.52 13.54 -16.44
CA GLU A 25 9.56 12.18 -15.92
C GLU A 25 10.48 12.11 -14.70
N ALA A 26 10.06 11.33 -13.68
CA ALA A 26 10.90 11.10 -12.51
C ALA A 26 12.13 10.26 -12.93
N PRO A 27 13.36 10.76 -12.68
CA PRO A 27 14.57 10.02 -13.06
C PRO A 27 14.64 8.66 -12.34
N GLU A 28 15.15 7.62 -13.02
CA GLU A 28 15.20 6.26 -12.47
C GLU A 28 15.96 6.18 -11.11
N TYR A 29 16.97 7.03 -10.89
CA TYR A 29 17.70 7.07 -9.63
C TYR A 29 16.86 7.49 -8.40
N VAL A 30 15.63 7.95 -8.61
CA VAL A 30 14.68 8.27 -7.53
C VAL A 30 14.14 6.99 -6.88
N TYR A 31 13.96 5.94 -7.69
CA TYR A 31 13.44 4.66 -7.24
C TYR A 31 14.54 3.84 -6.58
N GLN A 32 14.31 3.46 -5.31
CA GLN A 32 15.30 2.80 -4.45
C GLN A 32 14.89 1.41 -3.99
N ARG A 33 13.60 1.07 -4.14
CA ARG A 33 13.01 -0.19 -3.67
C ARG A 33 12.53 -1.09 -4.78
N THR A 34 12.34 -0.54 -5.96
CA THR A 34 11.74 -1.24 -7.09
C THR A 34 12.63 -1.15 -8.30
N VAL A 35 12.72 -2.22 -9.06
CA VAL A 35 13.34 -2.18 -10.40
C VAL A 35 12.39 -1.51 -11.39
N ALA A 36 12.91 -0.97 -12.48
CA ALA A 36 12.07 -0.49 -13.57
C ALA A 36 11.24 -1.66 -14.15
N PRO A 37 9.99 -1.43 -14.57
CA PRO A 37 9.15 -2.49 -15.14
C PRO A 37 9.80 -3.24 -16.28
N GLU A 38 10.55 -2.55 -17.14
CA GLU A 38 11.32 -3.12 -18.26
C GLU A 38 12.51 -3.99 -17.83
N ASP A 39 13.02 -3.80 -16.61
CA ASP A 39 14.11 -4.57 -16.01
C ASP A 39 13.60 -5.68 -15.09
N ALA A 40 12.29 -5.78 -14.90
CA ALA A 40 11.67 -6.83 -14.08
C ALA A 40 11.79 -8.21 -14.75
N PRO A 41 11.73 -9.31 -13.98
CA PRO A 41 11.82 -10.66 -14.54
C PRO A 41 10.67 -10.97 -15.52
N ASP A 42 10.98 -11.57 -16.68
CA ASP A 42 9.99 -12.07 -17.64
C ASP A 42 9.21 -13.31 -17.16
N LEU A 43 9.60 -13.88 -16.02
CA LEU A 43 8.93 -15.02 -15.41
C LEU A 43 8.06 -14.58 -14.25
N ALA A 44 6.77 -14.91 -14.36
CA ALA A 44 5.82 -14.63 -13.30
C ALA A 44 6.14 -15.41 -12.02
N GLU A 45 5.98 -14.76 -10.88
CA GLU A 45 6.08 -15.38 -9.55
C GLU A 45 4.70 -15.56 -8.92
N MET A 46 4.42 -16.77 -8.43
CA MET A 46 3.17 -17.06 -7.72
C MET A 46 3.35 -16.83 -6.24
N LEU A 47 2.40 -16.16 -5.62
CA LEU A 47 2.41 -15.78 -4.22
C LEU A 47 1.07 -16.12 -3.58
N GLU A 48 1.08 -16.79 -2.43
CA GLU A 48 -0.10 -17.02 -1.60
C GLU A 48 0.00 -16.22 -0.32
N ILE A 49 -1.05 -15.47 0.03
CA ILE A 49 -1.16 -14.76 1.30
C ILE A 49 -2.39 -15.24 2.04
N THR A 50 -2.20 -15.70 3.27
CA THR A 50 -3.29 -16.12 4.16
C THR A 50 -3.65 -15.00 5.11
N PHE A 51 -4.95 -14.75 5.22
CA PHE A 51 -5.55 -13.78 6.12
C PHE A 51 -6.37 -14.46 7.21
N GLU A 52 -6.30 -13.92 8.43
CA GLU A 52 -7.17 -14.25 9.55
C GLU A 52 -7.77 -12.96 10.11
N ARG A 53 -9.09 -12.83 10.04
CA ARG A 53 -9.83 -11.65 10.51
C ARG A 53 -9.28 -10.33 9.95
N GLY A 54 -8.93 -10.32 8.67
CA GLY A 54 -8.36 -9.19 7.96
C GLY A 54 -6.86 -9.01 8.05
N ASP A 55 -6.19 -9.66 9.00
CA ASP A 55 -4.74 -9.58 9.17
C ASP A 55 -4.02 -10.62 8.30
N ALA A 56 -2.97 -10.21 7.59
CA ALA A 56 -2.09 -11.13 6.88
C ALA A 56 -1.22 -11.89 7.89
N VAL A 57 -1.32 -13.22 7.91
CA VAL A 57 -0.64 -14.08 8.91
C VAL A 57 0.38 -15.02 8.30
N ALA A 58 0.30 -15.33 6.99
CA ALA A 58 1.24 -16.23 6.34
C ALA A 58 1.52 -15.86 4.88
N ILE A 59 2.72 -16.22 4.42
CA ILE A 59 3.12 -16.19 3.01
C ILE A 59 3.50 -17.61 2.61
N ASN A 60 2.92 -18.10 1.50
CA ASN A 60 3.19 -19.44 0.94
C ASN A 60 3.08 -20.56 2.02
N GLY A 61 2.04 -20.45 2.87
CA GLY A 61 1.78 -21.40 3.95
C GLY A 61 2.67 -21.27 5.19
N LYS A 62 3.63 -20.34 5.22
CA LYS A 62 4.51 -20.11 6.36
C LYS A 62 3.98 -18.95 7.21
N MET A 63 3.63 -19.23 8.47
CA MET A 63 3.26 -18.23 9.47
C MET A 63 4.44 -17.30 9.78
N LEU A 64 4.21 -15.99 9.75
CA LEU A 64 5.23 -14.97 9.92
C LEU A 64 4.69 -13.80 10.76
N SER A 65 5.59 -13.02 11.35
CA SER A 65 5.20 -11.76 12.00
C SER A 65 4.76 -10.72 10.97
N PRO A 66 3.90 -9.76 11.32
CA PRO A 66 3.46 -8.70 10.39
C PRO A 66 4.65 -7.95 9.75
N ALA A 67 5.68 -7.62 10.54
CA ALA A 67 6.87 -6.95 10.03
C ALA A 67 7.63 -7.82 9.02
N THR A 68 7.76 -9.13 9.28
CA THR A 68 8.42 -10.08 8.37
C THR A 68 7.62 -10.25 7.09
N ILE A 69 6.28 -10.31 7.17
CA ILE A 69 5.40 -10.35 6.00
C ILE A 69 5.67 -9.15 5.12
N LEU A 70 5.61 -7.94 5.67
CA LEU A 70 5.80 -6.72 4.89
C LEU A 70 7.22 -6.62 4.31
N THR A 71 8.25 -7.02 5.06
CA THR A 71 9.63 -7.08 4.55
C THR A 71 9.74 -8.01 3.33
N ASN A 72 9.24 -9.24 3.45
CA ASN A 72 9.30 -10.20 2.35
C ASN A 72 8.51 -9.72 1.12
N LEU A 73 7.34 -9.14 1.34
CA LEU A 73 6.54 -8.59 0.24
C LEU A 73 7.18 -7.37 -0.40
N ASN A 74 7.92 -6.55 0.35
CA ASN A 74 8.71 -5.46 -0.21
C ASN A 74 9.81 -5.99 -1.15
N GLU A 75 10.51 -7.06 -0.76
CA GLU A 75 11.55 -7.69 -1.59
C GLU A 75 10.96 -8.30 -2.86
N ILE A 76 9.89 -9.06 -2.73
CA ILE A 76 9.20 -9.69 -3.87
C ILE A 76 8.62 -8.63 -4.81
N GLY A 77 7.87 -7.65 -4.27
CA GLY A 77 7.25 -6.60 -5.07
C GLY A 77 8.29 -5.69 -5.73
N GLY A 78 9.36 -5.36 -5.01
CA GLY A 78 10.47 -4.57 -5.54
C GLY A 78 11.16 -5.23 -6.73
N LYS A 79 11.40 -6.54 -6.65
CA LYS A 79 11.96 -7.36 -7.74
C LYS A 79 11.09 -7.34 -9.01
N HIS A 80 9.78 -7.25 -8.85
CA HIS A 80 8.82 -7.22 -9.97
C HIS A 80 8.37 -5.80 -10.36
N GLY A 81 9.03 -4.75 -9.88
CA GLY A 81 8.69 -3.35 -10.20
C GLY A 81 7.33 -2.90 -9.67
N VAL A 82 6.75 -3.63 -8.71
CA VAL A 82 5.42 -3.35 -8.16
C VAL A 82 5.48 -2.21 -7.15
N GLY A 83 4.50 -1.30 -7.23
CA GLY A 83 4.25 -0.32 -6.17
C GLY A 83 4.85 1.05 -6.40
N ARG A 84 5.22 1.41 -7.64
CA ARG A 84 5.59 2.78 -8.01
C ARG A 84 4.34 3.64 -8.20
N LEU A 85 4.36 4.85 -7.67
CA LEU A 85 3.30 5.83 -7.85
C LEU A 85 3.88 7.24 -7.95
N ASP A 86 3.55 7.94 -9.02
CA ASP A 86 3.90 9.34 -9.24
C ASP A 86 2.61 10.15 -9.30
N LEU A 87 2.41 11.04 -8.34
CA LEU A 87 1.16 11.79 -8.21
C LEU A 87 1.37 13.21 -7.69
N VAL A 88 0.38 14.06 -7.95
CA VAL A 88 0.29 15.39 -7.37
C VAL A 88 -0.83 15.40 -6.33
N GLU A 89 -0.47 15.67 -5.08
CA GLU A 89 -1.37 15.70 -3.93
C GLU A 89 -1.59 17.11 -3.38
N ASN A 90 -2.54 17.25 -2.48
CA ASN A 90 -2.76 18.48 -1.72
C ASN A 90 -2.09 18.38 -0.35
N ARG A 91 -1.27 19.37 0.00
CA ARG A 91 -0.82 19.54 1.39
C ARG A 91 -2.00 20.00 2.27
N PHE A 92 -1.87 19.80 3.59
CA PHE A 92 -2.88 20.25 4.57
C PHE A 92 -3.32 21.70 4.37
N VAL A 93 -2.39 22.58 3.99
CA VAL A 93 -2.64 23.99 3.69
C VAL A 93 -3.24 24.25 2.29
N GLY A 94 -3.58 23.22 1.53
CA GLY A 94 -4.16 23.31 0.19
C GLY A 94 -3.18 23.48 -0.97
N MET A 95 -1.88 23.56 -0.69
CA MET A 95 -0.84 23.66 -1.71
C MET A 95 -0.63 22.33 -2.44
N LYS A 96 -0.49 22.36 -3.77
CA LYS A 96 -0.13 21.18 -4.57
C LYS A 96 1.32 20.80 -4.35
N SER A 97 1.61 19.50 -4.26
CA SER A 97 2.95 18.95 -4.17
C SER A 97 3.02 17.60 -4.91
N ARG A 98 4.05 17.45 -5.76
CA ARG A 98 4.31 16.15 -6.39
C ARG A 98 5.08 15.26 -5.43
N GLY A 99 4.65 14.01 -5.32
CA GLY A 99 5.36 12.96 -4.61
C GLY A 99 5.54 11.73 -5.49
N VAL A 100 6.72 11.14 -5.42
CA VAL A 100 7.02 9.84 -6.04
C VAL A 100 7.17 8.83 -4.92
N TYR A 101 6.34 7.80 -4.97
CA TYR A 101 6.22 6.80 -3.91
C TYR A 101 6.59 5.41 -4.41
N GLU A 102 7.17 4.62 -3.51
CA GLU A 102 7.39 3.19 -3.71
C GLU A 102 6.81 2.44 -2.51
N THR A 103 5.78 1.61 -2.77
CA THR A 103 5.05 0.85 -1.75
C THR A 103 4.86 -0.60 -2.20
N PRO A 104 5.95 -1.35 -2.45
CA PRO A 104 5.84 -2.66 -3.09
C PRO A 104 5.02 -3.66 -2.28
N GLY A 105 5.37 -3.91 -1.02
CA GLY A 105 4.64 -4.85 -0.17
C GLY A 105 3.24 -4.38 0.19
N GLY A 106 3.06 -3.07 0.42
CA GLY A 106 1.75 -2.49 0.70
C GLY A 106 0.78 -2.62 -0.48
N THR A 107 1.26 -2.47 -1.72
CA THR A 107 0.47 -2.67 -2.93
C THR A 107 0.01 -4.13 -3.06
N ILE A 108 0.92 -5.09 -2.84
CA ILE A 108 0.60 -6.52 -2.85
C ILE A 108 -0.45 -6.85 -1.79
N LEU A 109 -0.28 -6.35 -0.55
CA LEU A 109 -1.24 -6.55 0.54
C LEU A 109 -2.60 -5.97 0.24
N LEU A 110 -2.66 -4.76 -0.33
CA LEU A 110 -3.92 -4.11 -0.71
C LEU A 110 -4.70 -4.95 -1.72
N GLU A 111 -4.05 -5.41 -2.78
CA GLU A 111 -4.69 -6.23 -3.81
C GLU A 111 -5.14 -7.58 -3.25
N ALA A 112 -4.31 -8.26 -2.47
CA ALA A 112 -4.66 -9.52 -1.83
C ALA A 112 -5.83 -9.36 -0.86
N HIS A 113 -5.81 -8.32 -0.02
CA HIS A 113 -6.85 -8.04 0.95
C HIS A 113 -8.19 -7.71 0.26
N ARG A 114 -8.18 -6.89 -0.80
CA ARG A 114 -9.38 -6.67 -1.62
C ARG A 114 -9.91 -7.97 -2.23
N GLY A 115 -9.03 -8.87 -2.66
CA GLY A 115 -9.40 -10.18 -3.18
C GLY A 115 -10.16 -11.03 -2.17
N ILE A 116 -9.71 -11.12 -0.91
CA ILE A 116 -10.42 -11.89 0.12
C ILE A 116 -11.72 -11.19 0.56
N GLU A 117 -11.76 -9.87 0.62
CA GLU A 117 -12.97 -9.12 0.95
C GLU A 117 -14.10 -9.35 -0.06
N GLN A 118 -13.80 -9.51 -1.35
CA GLN A 118 -14.79 -9.74 -2.39
C GLN A 118 -15.63 -10.99 -2.16
N ILE A 119 -15.11 -12.00 -1.47
CA ILE A 119 -15.81 -13.25 -1.18
C ILE A 119 -16.28 -13.40 0.25
N THR A 120 -15.88 -12.51 1.14
CA THR A 120 -16.17 -12.59 2.60
C THR A 120 -17.07 -11.46 3.10
N LEU A 121 -17.15 -10.33 2.41
CA LEU A 121 -18.04 -9.21 2.73
C LEU A 121 -19.27 -9.25 1.82
N ASP A 122 -20.44 -8.90 2.37
CA ASP A 122 -21.59 -8.55 1.55
C ASP A 122 -21.37 -7.16 0.89
N ALA A 123 -22.14 -6.90 -0.18
CA ALA A 123 -21.99 -5.68 -0.96
C ALA A 123 -22.18 -4.40 -0.11
N GLY A 124 -23.14 -4.42 0.83
CA GLY A 124 -23.42 -3.27 1.69
C GLY A 124 -22.24 -2.94 2.61
N ALA A 125 -21.67 -3.94 3.27
CA ALA A 125 -20.49 -3.78 4.14
C ALA A 125 -19.28 -3.31 3.33
N GLY A 126 -19.05 -3.91 2.15
CA GLY A 126 -17.95 -3.50 1.26
C GLY A 126 -18.07 -2.04 0.82
N HIS A 127 -19.25 -1.62 0.35
CA HIS A 127 -19.50 -0.23 -0.06
C HIS A 127 -19.38 0.76 1.10
N LEU A 128 -19.88 0.40 2.30
CA LEU A 128 -19.74 1.24 3.48
C LEU A 128 -18.26 1.45 3.82
N LYS A 129 -17.47 0.37 3.86
CA LYS A 129 -16.03 0.43 4.12
C LYS A 129 -15.32 1.32 3.08
N ASP A 130 -15.61 1.14 1.78
CA ASP A 130 -15.02 1.95 0.73
C ASP A 130 -15.40 3.44 0.85
N SER A 131 -16.63 3.76 1.31
CA SER A 131 -17.09 5.14 1.46
C SER A 131 -16.37 5.93 2.55
N ILE A 132 -15.87 5.25 3.60
CA ILE A 132 -15.14 5.90 4.70
C ILE A 132 -13.63 5.99 4.45
N MET A 133 -13.10 5.27 3.47
CA MET A 133 -11.67 5.17 3.20
C MET A 133 -11.01 6.54 2.93
N PRO A 134 -11.58 7.44 2.11
CA PRO A 134 -11.00 8.77 1.90
C PRO A 134 -10.94 9.59 3.20
N ARG A 135 -11.97 9.51 4.05
CA ARG A 135 -12.00 10.23 5.32
C ARG A 135 -10.98 9.68 6.30
N TYR A 136 -10.83 8.36 6.37
CA TYR A 136 -9.81 7.72 7.20
C TYR A 136 -8.40 8.14 6.76
N ALA A 137 -8.12 8.10 5.46
CA ALA A 137 -6.84 8.54 4.89
C ALA A 137 -6.55 10.02 5.20
N GLU A 138 -7.54 10.90 5.07
CA GLU A 138 -7.41 12.32 5.40
C GLU A 138 -7.03 12.54 6.87
N LEU A 139 -7.66 11.83 7.79
CA LEU A 139 -7.34 11.94 9.23
C LEU A 139 -5.89 11.53 9.52
N ILE A 140 -5.41 10.45 8.89
CA ILE A 140 -4.03 10.01 9.04
C ILE A 140 -3.06 11.02 8.44
N TYR A 141 -3.32 11.47 7.21
CA TYR A 141 -2.49 12.44 6.50
C TYR A 141 -2.35 13.76 7.28
N ASN A 142 -3.45 14.23 7.88
CA ASN A 142 -3.50 15.46 8.65
C ASN A 142 -2.97 15.32 10.10
N GLY A 143 -2.51 14.15 10.51
CA GLY A 143 -1.93 13.91 11.83
C GLY A 143 -2.95 13.68 12.94
N PHE A 144 -4.22 13.38 12.63
CA PHE A 144 -5.29 13.13 13.61
C PHE A 144 -5.38 11.66 14.07
N TRP A 145 -4.23 11.00 14.26
CA TRP A 145 -4.17 9.60 14.66
C TRP A 145 -4.93 9.29 15.95
N TYR A 146 -4.87 10.18 16.94
CA TYR A 146 -5.51 10.01 18.25
C TYR A 146 -6.89 10.68 18.34
N SER A 147 -7.50 11.09 17.23
CA SER A 147 -8.82 11.71 17.26
C SER A 147 -9.92 10.67 17.50
N PRO A 148 -10.99 11.03 18.23
CA PRO A 148 -12.15 10.14 18.42
C PRO A 148 -12.77 9.69 17.11
N GLU A 149 -12.80 10.55 16.09
CA GLU A 149 -13.32 10.21 14.76
C GLU A 149 -12.51 9.07 14.11
N ARG A 150 -11.16 9.13 14.15
CA ARG A 150 -10.32 8.05 13.62
C ARG A 150 -10.58 6.74 14.38
N GLU A 151 -10.72 6.80 15.70
CA GLU A 151 -11.01 5.61 16.53
C GLU A 151 -12.37 4.99 16.20
N MET A 152 -13.40 5.81 15.97
CA MET A 152 -14.72 5.33 15.54
C MET A 152 -14.67 4.66 14.16
N LEU A 153 -13.95 5.25 13.20
CA LEU A 153 -13.76 4.66 11.87
C LEU A 153 -12.96 3.35 11.96
N GLN A 154 -11.93 3.29 12.82
CA GLN A 154 -11.18 2.05 13.05
C GLN A 154 -12.08 0.94 13.58
N ALA A 155 -12.93 1.24 14.58
CA ALA A 155 -13.86 0.26 15.15
C ALA A 155 -14.84 -0.29 14.08
N LEU A 156 -15.29 0.56 13.15
CA LEU A 156 -16.10 0.14 12.02
C LEU A 156 -15.31 -0.79 11.09
N ILE A 157 -14.06 -0.42 10.75
CA ILE A 157 -13.18 -1.25 9.93
C ILE A 157 -12.95 -2.60 10.61
N ASP A 158 -12.55 -2.61 11.88
CA ASP A 158 -12.29 -3.85 12.65
C ASP A 158 -13.52 -4.76 12.67
N LYS A 159 -14.71 -4.18 12.85
CA LYS A 159 -15.98 -4.93 12.80
C LYS A 159 -16.21 -5.58 11.44
N SER A 160 -15.88 -4.90 10.36
CA SER A 160 -16.02 -5.45 9.01
C SER A 160 -15.09 -6.63 8.73
N GLN A 161 -13.96 -6.73 9.46
CA GLN A 161 -12.94 -7.73 9.24
C GLN A 161 -13.13 -9.06 9.99
N GLU A 162 -14.09 -9.15 10.91
CA GLU A 162 -14.29 -10.33 11.77
C GLU A 162 -14.39 -11.67 11.01
N HIS A 163 -14.88 -11.66 9.78
CA HIS A 163 -15.07 -12.84 8.94
C HIS A 163 -14.16 -12.87 7.70
N VAL A 164 -13.25 -11.90 7.55
CA VAL A 164 -12.32 -11.81 6.43
C VAL A 164 -11.15 -12.76 6.68
N THR A 165 -11.36 -14.04 6.36
CA THR A 165 -10.41 -15.13 6.60
C THR A 165 -10.32 -16.04 5.37
N GLY A 166 -9.11 -16.37 4.95
CA GLY A 166 -8.85 -17.24 3.81
C GLY A 166 -7.50 -16.97 3.16
N THR A 167 -7.25 -17.62 2.04
CA THR A 167 -5.99 -17.50 1.29
C THR A 167 -6.25 -16.94 -0.10
N VAL A 168 -5.47 -15.94 -0.47
CA VAL A 168 -5.47 -15.32 -1.81
C VAL A 168 -4.21 -15.70 -2.55
N ARG A 169 -4.38 -16.04 -3.82
CA ARG A 169 -3.27 -16.34 -4.72
C ARG A 169 -3.08 -15.20 -5.71
N LEU A 170 -1.88 -14.66 -5.77
CA LEU A 170 -1.46 -13.60 -6.67
C LEU A 170 -0.43 -14.11 -7.67
N LYS A 171 -0.43 -13.50 -8.83
CA LYS A 171 0.59 -13.70 -9.87
C LYS A 171 1.25 -12.35 -10.14
N LEU A 172 2.52 -12.23 -9.77
CA LEU A 172 3.32 -11.03 -10.01
C LEU A 172 4.04 -11.19 -11.37
N TYR A 173 3.99 -10.14 -12.16
CA TYR A 173 4.63 -10.13 -13.49
C TYR A 173 4.93 -8.68 -13.89
#